data_9a8de6038681955cacb2da45de6b49cf
#
_entry.id   9a8de6038681955cacb2da45de6b49cf
#
_cell.length_a   1.000
_cell.length_b   1.000
_cell.length_c   1.000
_cell.angle_alpha   90.00
_cell.angle_beta   90.00
_cell.angle_gamma   90.00
#
_symmetry.space_group_name_H-M   'P 1'
#
loop_
_entity.id
_entity.type
_entity.pdbx_description
1 polymer ?
#
loop_
_entity_poly.entity_id
_entity_poly.type
_entity_poly.pdbx_seq_one_letter_code
_entity_poly.pdbx_strand_id
1 'polypeptide(L)'
;MNIIIDGVEYILTPVEKKIILDHLEIYPEDLGQHNWDDANKICAELGDGWRLPEKEELYMMWLNKDDSFKNANYWSSWGDHHLDFTAWGLNFKYGHRVNIEKKTTAYIRVVRGPIL
;
A
#
# COMPACT_ATOMS: atom_id res chain seq x y z
N MET A 1 -9.27 6.22 -15.99
CA MET A 1 -8.54 6.72 -14.80
C MET A 1 -7.06 6.53 -15.03
N ASN A 2 -6.25 7.54 -14.73
CA ASN A 2 -4.81 7.46 -14.90
C ASN A 2 -4.13 7.45 -13.54
N ILE A 3 -3.14 6.57 -13.39
CA ILE A 3 -2.35 6.46 -12.16
C ILE A 3 -0.89 6.72 -12.55
N ILE A 4 -0.21 7.59 -11.79
CA ILE A 4 1.22 7.85 -11.98
C ILE A 4 1.98 7.19 -10.84
N ILE A 5 2.84 6.23 -11.19
CA ILE A 5 3.66 5.49 -10.24
C ILE A 5 5.11 5.58 -10.70
N ASP A 6 6.00 6.10 -9.85
CA ASP A 6 7.43 6.27 -10.18
C ASP A 6 7.65 7.08 -11.47
N GLY A 7 6.81 8.09 -11.71
CA GLY A 7 6.88 8.92 -12.91
C GLY A 7 6.32 8.28 -14.17
N VAL A 8 5.81 7.06 -14.08
CA VAL A 8 5.17 6.37 -15.21
C VAL A 8 3.66 6.45 -15.07
N GLU A 9 3.00 6.89 -16.12
CA GLU A 9 1.55 6.96 -16.14
C GLU A 9 0.96 5.64 -16.57
N TYR A 10 0.03 5.13 -15.76
CA TYR A 10 -0.75 3.93 -16.06
C TYR A 10 -2.20 4.32 -16.29
N ILE A 11 -2.79 3.82 -17.37
CA ILE A 11 -4.19 4.02 -17.69
C ILE A 11 -4.92 2.75 -17.28
N LEU A 12 -5.80 2.86 -16.27
CA LEU A 12 -6.62 1.73 -15.83
C LEU A 12 -8.03 1.86 -16.40
N THR A 13 -8.48 0.81 -17.06
CA THR A 13 -9.87 0.72 -17.49
C THR A 13 -10.76 0.44 -16.27
N PRO A 14 -12.08 0.75 -16.34
CA PRO A 14 -12.99 0.38 -15.25
C PRO A 14 -13.00 -1.12 -14.93
N VAL A 15 -12.76 -1.97 -15.93
CA VAL A 15 -12.70 -3.42 -15.74
C VAL A 15 -11.47 -3.82 -14.94
N GLU A 16 -10.30 -3.29 -15.28
CA GLU A 16 -9.06 -3.55 -14.55
C GLU A 16 -9.14 -3.08 -13.10
N LYS A 17 -9.69 -1.89 -12.88
CA LYS A 17 -9.93 -1.37 -11.54
C LYS A 17 -10.82 -2.32 -10.74
N LYS A 18 -11.88 -2.79 -11.33
CA LYS A 18 -12.81 -3.70 -10.68
C LYS A 18 -12.13 -5.02 -10.31
N ILE A 19 -11.32 -5.59 -11.21
CA ILE A 19 -10.59 -6.84 -10.96
C ILE A 19 -9.66 -6.68 -9.75
N ILE A 20 -8.87 -5.60 -9.71
CA ILE A 20 -7.94 -5.35 -8.61
C ILE A 20 -8.69 -5.26 -7.28
N LEU A 21 -9.77 -4.47 -7.23
CA LEU A 21 -10.51 -4.25 -5.99
C LEU A 21 -11.37 -5.43 -5.56
N ASP A 22 -12.04 -6.10 -6.52
CA ASP A 22 -12.94 -7.20 -6.22
C ASP A 22 -12.21 -8.46 -5.76
N HIS A 23 -10.97 -8.65 -6.20
CA HIS A 23 -10.17 -9.82 -5.85
C HIS A 23 -9.14 -9.55 -4.76
N LEU A 24 -9.06 -8.32 -4.29
CA LEU A 24 -8.16 -7.94 -3.21
C LEU A 24 -8.96 -7.81 -1.92
N GLU A 25 -8.55 -8.56 -0.91
CA GLU A 25 -9.13 -8.38 0.41
C GLU A 25 -8.30 -7.38 1.19
N ILE A 26 -8.96 -6.34 1.72
CA ILE A 26 -8.31 -5.27 2.49
C ILE A 26 -8.72 -5.44 3.93
N TYR A 27 -7.73 -5.44 4.83
CA TYR A 27 -8.01 -5.51 6.27
C TYR A 27 -8.87 -4.29 6.66
N PRO A 28 -9.88 -4.47 7.53
CA PRO A 28 -10.87 -3.40 7.77
C PRO A 28 -10.34 -2.22 8.60
N GLU A 29 -9.14 -2.32 9.16
CA GLU A 29 -8.56 -1.27 9.99
C GLU A 29 -7.04 -1.20 9.81
N ASP A 30 -6.46 -0.07 10.22
CA ASP A 30 -5.01 0.05 10.28
C ASP A 30 -4.46 -0.79 11.42
N LEU A 31 -3.27 -1.35 11.23
CA LEU A 31 -2.57 -2.13 12.25
C LEU A 31 -1.50 -1.30 12.97
N GLY A 32 -1.71 0.01 13.04
CA GLY A 32 -0.83 0.92 13.76
C GLY A 32 0.29 1.48 12.91
N GLN A 33 1.23 2.14 13.56
CA GLN A 33 2.41 2.73 12.94
C GLN A 33 3.64 1.89 13.29
N HIS A 34 4.39 1.48 12.27
CA HIS A 34 5.56 0.62 12.45
C HIS A 34 6.64 1.00 11.46
N ASN A 35 7.88 0.64 11.77
CA ASN A 35 8.93 0.71 10.77
C ASN A 35 8.71 -0.38 9.72
N TRP A 36 9.42 -0.31 8.59
CA TRP A 36 9.14 -1.19 7.46
C TRP A 36 9.41 -2.67 7.77
N ASP A 37 10.49 -2.97 8.49
CA ASP A 37 10.81 -4.35 8.84
C ASP A 37 9.77 -4.94 9.79
N ASP A 38 9.34 -4.18 10.78
CA ASP A 38 8.29 -4.62 11.71
C ASP A 38 6.94 -4.75 11.00
N ALA A 39 6.64 -3.87 10.05
CA ALA A 39 5.43 -3.99 9.25
C ALA A 39 5.40 -5.32 8.49
N ASN A 40 6.51 -5.72 7.88
CA ASN A 40 6.60 -7.01 7.20
C ASN A 40 6.50 -8.19 8.17
N LYS A 41 7.08 -8.08 9.37
CA LYS A 41 6.95 -9.12 10.41
C LYS A 41 5.52 -9.29 10.87
N ILE A 42 4.79 -8.20 11.05
CA ILE A 42 3.37 -8.24 11.44
C ILE A 42 2.56 -9.00 10.39
N CYS A 43 2.79 -8.71 9.11
CA CYS A 43 2.14 -9.45 8.03
C CYS A 43 2.44 -10.95 8.08
N ALA A 44 3.70 -11.32 8.30
CA ALA A 44 4.09 -12.72 8.41
C ALA A 44 3.44 -13.41 9.62
N GLU A 45 3.33 -12.71 10.73
CA GLU A 45 2.68 -13.24 11.95
C GLU A 45 1.19 -13.45 11.79
N LEU A 46 0.52 -12.57 11.01
CA LEU A 46 -0.89 -12.75 10.70
C LEU A 46 -1.14 -14.02 9.89
N GLY A 47 -0.19 -14.41 9.05
CA GLY A 47 -0.36 -15.56 8.17
C GLY A 47 -1.47 -15.37 7.14
N ASP A 48 -1.99 -16.47 6.63
CA ASP A 48 -3.14 -16.51 5.70
C ASP A 48 -2.99 -15.65 4.43
N GLY A 49 -1.74 -15.34 4.03
CA GLY A 49 -1.47 -14.56 2.84
C GLY A 49 -1.55 -13.04 3.04
N TRP A 50 -1.73 -12.55 4.27
CA TRP A 50 -1.70 -11.13 4.55
C TRP A 50 -0.31 -10.55 4.27
N ARG A 51 -0.28 -9.39 3.61
CA ARG A 51 0.95 -8.72 3.18
C ARG A 51 0.76 -7.22 3.09
N LEU A 52 1.85 -6.49 2.96
CA LEU A 52 1.76 -5.08 2.60
C LEU A 52 1.29 -4.95 1.15
N PRO A 53 0.51 -3.91 0.85
CA PRO A 53 0.03 -3.70 -0.52
C PRO A 53 1.17 -3.32 -1.47
N GLU A 54 1.03 -3.71 -2.72
CA GLU A 54 1.90 -3.22 -3.79
C GLU A 54 1.55 -1.78 -4.13
N LYS A 55 2.42 -1.10 -4.88
CA LYS A 55 2.25 0.32 -5.23
C LYS A 55 0.90 0.59 -5.90
N GLU A 56 0.56 -0.23 -6.87
CA GLU A 56 -0.68 -0.11 -7.62
C GLU A 56 -1.89 -0.31 -6.70
N GLU A 57 -1.79 -1.26 -5.80
CA GLU A 57 -2.86 -1.54 -4.83
C GLU A 57 -3.06 -0.37 -3.88
N LEU A 58 -1.99 0.24 -3.38
CA LEU A 58 -2.09 1.42 -2.52
C LEU A 58 -2.78 2.59 -3.23
N TYR A 59 -2.46 2.83 -4.50
CA TYR A 59 -3.15 3.87 -5.28
C TYR A 59 -4.64 3.58 -5.41
N MET A 60 -5.01 2.33 -5.69
CA MET A 60 -6.41 1.94 -5.78
C MET A 60 -7.12 2.09 -4.44
N MET A 61 -6.46 1.73 -3.36
CA MET A 61 -6.99 1.90 -2.00
C MET A 61 -7.21 3.38 -1.69
N TRP A 62 -6.27 4.24 -2.04
CA TRP A 62 -6.41 5.68 -1.83
C TRP A 62 -7.57 6.26 -2.63
N LEU A 63 -7.72 5.87 -3.90
CA LEU A 63 -8.80 6.34 -4.77
C LEU A 63 -10.19 5.93 -4.27
N ASN A 64 -10.28 4.85 -3.51
CA ASN A 64 -11.53 4.29 -3.01
C ASN A 64 -11.61 4.30 -1.48
N LYS A 65 -10.75 5.07 -0.82
CA LYS A 65 -10.67 5.09 0.63
C LYS A 65 -11.96 5.58 1.28
N ASP A 66 -12.23 5.05 2.45
CA ASP A 66 -13.27 5.52 3.35
C ASP A 66 -12.65 6.26 4.55
N ASP A 67 -13.48 6.60 5.52
CA ASP A 67 -13.05 7.34 6.71
C ASP A 67 -12.14 6.53 7.66
N SER A 68 -12.00 5.23 7.43
CA SER A 68 -11.11 4.42 8.27
C SER A 68 -9.62 4.67 7.99
N PHE A 69 -9.30 5.27 6.84
CA PHE A 69 -7.92 5.62 6.49
C PHE A 69 -7.53 6.97 7.07
N LYS A 70 -6.28 7.06 7.55
CA LYS A 70 -5.73 8.31 8.07
C LYS A 70 -5.13 9.16 6.95
N ASN A 71 -5.09 10.46 7.13
CA ASN A 71 -4.39 11.38 6.24
C ASN A 71 -2.89 11.37 6.54
N ALA A 72 -2.24 10.24 6.29
CA ALA A 72 -0.86 9.99 6.67
C ALA A 72 -0.21 9.06 5.66
N ASN A 73 1.07 8.76 5.88
CA ASN A 73 1.82 7.86 5.03
C ASN A 73 1.52 6.39 5.35
N TYR A 74 1.41 5.59 4.31
CA TYR A 74 1.21 4.14 4.39
C TYR A 74 2.33 3.42 3.67
N TRP A 75 2.82 2.32 4.26
CA TRP A 75 3.86 1.49 3.66
C TRP A 75 3.34 0.67 2.49
N SER A 76 4.18 0.53 1.45
CA SER A 76 4.02 -0.51 0.44
C SER A 76 4.97 -1.67 0.73
N SER A 77 4.80 -2.77 -0.03
CA SER A 77 5.73 -3.89 -0.01
C SER A 77 7.04 -3.59 -0.75
N TRP A 78 7.14 -2.47 -1.44
CA TRP A 78 8.27 -2.13 -2.30
C TRP A 78 9.38 -1.46 -1.51
N GLY A 79 10.52 -2.15 -1.37
CA GLY A 79 11.77 -1.52 -0.96
C GLY A 79 12.35 -0.72 -2.13
N ASP A 80 13.23 0.23 -1.80
CA ASP A 80 13.96 0.97 -2.82
C ASP A 80 15.19 0.15 -3.21
N HIS A 81 15.27 -0.24 -4.49
CA HIS A 81 16.38 -1.06 -4.98
C HIS A 81 17.71 -0.31 -5.07
N HIS A 82 17.66 1.02 -5.07
CA HIS A 82 18.86 1.86 -5.14
C HIS A 82 19.33 2.32 -3.76
N LEU A 83 18.42 2.39 -2.80
CA LEU A 83 18.68 2.87 -1.45
C LEU A 83 18.09 1.90 -0.45
N ASP A 84 18.96 1.05 0.15
CA ASP A 84 18.51 -0.01 1.06
C ASP A 84 17.82 0.51 2.31
N PHE A 85 18.01 1.78 2.65
CA PHE A 85 17.46 2.37 3.87
C PHE A 85 16.09 3.01 3.67
N THR A 86 15.54 3.04 2.45
CA THR A 86 14.21 3.59 2.19
C THR A 86 13.28 2.55 1.57
N ALA A 87 11.98 2.76 1.74
CA ALA A 87 10.96 1.98 1.06
C ALA A 87 9.88 2.92 0.53
N TRP A 88 9.14 2.44 -0.45
CA TRP A 88 8.10 3.20 -1.11
C TRP A 88 6.83 3.22 -0.25
N GLY A 89 6.24 4.39 -0.11
CA GLY A 89 4.94 4.57 0.55
C GLY A 89 4.07 5.52 -0.23
N LEU A 90 2.83 5.69 0.24
CA LEU A 90 1.88 6.62 -0.34
C LEU A 90 1.32 7.52 0.76
N ASN A 91 1.32 8.82 0.49
CA ASN A 91 0.67 9.80 1.36
C ASN A 91 -0.82 9.81 1.07
N PHE A 92 -1.64 9.41 2.05
CA PHE A 92 -3.09 9.30 1.85
C PHE A 92 -3.82 10.63 1.96
N LYS A 93 -3.15 11.71 2.39
CA LYS A 93 -3.77 13.04 2.36
C LYS A 93 -3.84 13.57 0.92
N TYR A 94 -2.77 13.37 0.15
CA TYR A 94 -2.65 13.93 -1.20
C TYR A 94 -2.57 12.90 -2.31
N GLY A 95 -2.34 11.65 -1.99
CA GLY A 95 -2.27 10.58 -2.99
C GLY A 95 -0.97 10.54 -3.77
N HIS A 96 0.12 11.08 -3.24
CA HIS A 96 1.40 11.04 -3.93
C HIS A 96 2.40 10.12 -3.23
N ARG A 97 3.32 9.61 -4.04
CA ARG A 97 4.40 8.74 -3.60
C ARG A 97 5.32 9.46 -2.63
N VAL A 98 5.80 8.72 -1.62
CA VAL A 98 6.86 9.16 -0.73
C VAL A 98 7.90 8.07 -0.58
N ASN A 99 9.16 8.46 -0.47
CA ASN A 99 10.24 7.56 -0.07
C ASN A 99 10.46 7.76 1.42
N ILE A 100 10.26 6.70 2.19
CA ILE A 100 10.30 6.77 3.64
C ILE A 100 11.48 5.96 4.16
N GLU A 101 12.26 6.52 5.07
CA GLU A 101 13.32 5.76 5.72
C GLU A 101 12.71 4.56 6.47
N LYS A 102 13.27 3.37 6.22
CA LYS A 102 12.75 2.12 6.80
C LYS A 102 12.71 2.12 8.32
N LYS A 103 13.57 2.88 8.96
CA LYS A 103 13.64 3.00 10.42
C LYS A 103 12.60 3.94 11.01
N THR A 104 11.94 4.77 10.20
CA THR A 104 10.85 5.63 10.65
C THR A 104 9.53 4.87 10.60
N THR A 105 8.47 5.45 11.14
CA THR A 105 7.18 4.78 11.20
C THR A 105 6.21 5.34 10.18
N ALA A 106 5.36 4.45 9.66
CA ALA A 106 4.21 4.80 8.84
C ALA A 106 3.09 3.82 9.15
N TYR A 107 1.89 4.14 8.75
CA TYR A 107 0.74 3.26 8.95
C TYR A 107 0.82 2.05 8.04
N ILE A 108 0.18 0.97 8.47
CA ILE A 108 0.02 -0.22 7.64
C ILE A 108 -1.47 -0.58 7.54
N ARG A 109 -1.89 -0.86 6.31
CA ARG A 109 -3.17 -1.47 6.02
C ARG A 109 -2.86 -2.69 5.16
N VAL A 110 -2.99 -3.87 5.75
CA VAL A 110 -2.59 -5.11 5.08
C VAL A 110 -3.68 -5.58 4.13
N VAL A 111 -3.24 -6.31 3.11
CA VAL A 111 -4.10 -6.86 2.07
C VAL A 111 -3.74 -8.33 1.84
N ARG A 112 -4.63 -9.06 1.20
CA ARG A 112 -4.31 -10.38 0.69
C ARG A 112 -5.05 -10.63 -0.61
N GLY A 113 -4.52 -11.55 -1.40
CA GLY A 113 -5.04 -11.83 -2.71
C GLY A 113 -4.07 -11.39 -3.82
N PRO A 114 -4.53 -11.35 -5.07
CA PRO A 114 -5.93 -11.47 -5.48
C PRO A 114 -6.50 -12.86 -5.21
N ILE A 115 -7.76 -12.88 -4.79
CA ILE A 115 -8.51 -14.12 -4.61
C ILE A 115 -9.23 -14.38 -5.93
N LEU A 116 -8.77 -15.38 -6.65
CA LEU A 116 -9.29 -15.73 -7.97
C LEU A 116 -10.18 -16.97 -7.89
#